data_a3f5c886f266b82c5a58ca4b25951df3
#
_entry.id   a3f5c886f266b82c5a58ca4b25951df3
#
_cell.length_a   1.000
_cell.length_b   1.000
_cell.length_c   1.000
_cell.angle_alpha   90.00
_cell.angle_beta   90.00
_cell.angle_gamma   90.00
#
_symmetry.space_group_name_H-M   'P 1'
#
loop_
_entity.id
_entity.type
_entity.pdbx_description
1 polymer ?
#
loop_
_entity_poly.entity_id
_entity_poly.type
_entity_poly.pdbx_seq_one_letter_code
_entity_poly.pdbx_strand_id
1 'polypeptide(L)'
;MSGGKTGIKYLDRAQTALFFSVTTDSRDCALFATIYHYGLRASEATLLRLEDVDLARGRIFVHRLKGGHSGERPLFKSTARALQKYLEVRQPTDPALFTGRQGNLTRERIHQLFKRYAQKAGLNSSFAVRCLRHSIATHLLEAGMGIEFVQDHLGHVNIQNTLIYAKLTDRRREEIYRQLEESPEIVRV
;
A
#
# COMPACT_ATOMS: atom_id res chain seq x y z
N MET A 1 18.14 16.16 0.92
CA MET A 1 19.00 15.48 -0.06
C MET A 1 18.84 14.01 0.18
N SER A 2 18.34 13.36 -0.70
CA SER A 2 18.79 12.59 -1.77
C SER A 2 18.15 11.21 -1.80
N GLY A 3 17.31 10.97 -2.77
CA GLY A 3 16.92 9.61 -3.15
C GLY A 3 18.12 8.81 -3.65
N GLY A 4 18.44 7.73 -2.94
CA GLY A 4 19.46 6.78 -3.34
C GLY A 4 19.20 6.19 -4.73
N LYS A 5 20.26 5.81 -5.42
CA LYS A 5 20.40 5.33 -6.81
C LYS A 5 19.62 4.04 -7.20
N THR A 6 18.47 3.74 -6.61
CA THR A 6 17.74 2.51 -6.92
C THR A 6 16.66 2.65 -8.00
N GLY A 7 16.41 3.84 -8.53
CA GLY A 7 15.38 4.04 -9.56
C GLY A 7 13.92 3.81 -9.11
N ILE A 8 13.69 3.32 -7.89
CA ILE A 8 12.35 3.08 -7.34
C ILE A 8 11.82 4.38 -6.75
N LYS A 9 10.68 4.81 -7.28
CA LYS A 9 9.96 5.98 -6.78
C LYS A 9 8.90 5.56 -5.79
N TYR A 10 8.99 6.06 -4.56
CA TYR A 10 8.00 5.88 -3.50
C TYR A 10 7.75 7.24 -2.82
N LEU A 11 6.62 7.37 -2.15
CA LEU A 11 6.30 8.50 -1.31
C LEU A 11 6.84 8.23 0.09
N ASP A 12 7.60 9.14 0.66
CA ASP A 12 7.94 9.09 2.07
C ASP A 12 6.70 9.29 2.95
N ARG A 13 6.85 9.20 4.28
CA ARG A 13 5.72 9.32 5.23
C ARG A 13 5.03 10.67 5.15
N ALA A 14 5.78 11.76 4.99
CA ALA A 14 5.24 13.12 4.89
C ALA A 14 4.47 13.31 3.57
N GLN A 15 5.05 12.87 2.46
CA GLN A 15 4.41 12.89 1.14
C GLN A 15 3.15 12.01 1.10
N THR A 16 3.19 10.84 1.75
CA THR A 16 2.03 9.94 1.86
C THR A 16 0.92 10.62 2.66
N ALA A 17 1.24 11.23 3.80
CA ALA A 17 0.27 11.97 4.60
C ALA A 17 -0.34 13.16 3.80
N LEU A 18 0.50 13.90 3.09
CA LEU A 18 0.06 15.01 2.24
C LEU A 18 -0.86 14.53 1.10
N PHE A 19 -0.54 13.40 0.45
CA PHE A 19 -1.39 12.81 -0.58
C PHE A 19 -2.78 12.47 -0.02
N PHE A 20 -2.85 11.84 1.17
CA PHE A 20 -4.13 11.51 1.78
C PHE A 20 -4.90 12.74 2.29
N SER A 21 -4.24 13.79 2.74
CA SER A 21 -4.91 15.02 3.20
C SER A 21 -5.69 15.75 2.10
N VAL A 22 -5.24 15.63 0.85
CA VAL A 22 -5.92 16.24 -0.31
C VAL A 22 -6.88 15.29 -1.03
N THR A 23 -6.93 14.00 -0.63
CA THR A 23 -7.83 13.00 -1.20
C THR A 23 -9.16 13.05 -0.46
N THR A 24 -10.04 13.98 -0.85
CA THR A 24 -11.25 14.32 -0.12
C THR A 24 -12.50 13.52 -0.53
N ASP A 25 -12.52 12.94 -1.72
CA ASP A 25 -13.62 12.07 -2.18
C ASP A 25 -13.59 10.74 -1.41
N SER A 26 -14.73 10.32 -0.84
CA SER A 26 -14.81 9.14 0.05
C SER A 26 -14.40 7.84 -0.65
N ARG A 27 -14.84 7.64 -1.91
CA ARG A 27 -14.45 6.47 -2.74
C ARG A 27 -12.94 6.49 -3.01
N ASP A 28 -12.42 7.63 -3.44
CA ASP A 28 -11.00 7.75 -3.84
C ASP A 28 -10.09 7.59 -2.60
N CYS A 29 -10.53 8.11 -1.44
CA CYS A 29 -9.83 7.91 -0.17
C CYS A 29 -9.79 6.41 0.22
N ALA A 30 -10.94 5.73 0.18
CA ALA A 30 -11.02 4.31 0.46
C ALA A 30 -10.18 3.47 -0.53
N LEU A 31 -10.26 3.80 -1.82
CA LEU A 31 -9.48 3.15 -2.88
C LEU A 31 -7.96 3.25 -2.62
N PHE A 32 -7.46 4.46 -2.42
CA PHE A 32 -6.02 4.66 -2.23
C PHE A 32 -5.53 4.17 -0.88
N ALA A 33 -6.35 4.24 0.18
CA ALA A 33 -6.03 3.61 1.46
C ALA A 33 -5.88 2.09 1.32
N THR A 34 -6.79 1.44 0.57
CA THR A 34 -6.72 0.01 0.28
C THR A 34 -5.48 -0.33 -0.57
N ILE A 35 -5.22 0.44 -1.63
CA ILE A 35 -4.03 0.25 -2.47
C ILE A 35 -2.75 0.38 -1.64
N TYR A 36 -2.65 1.40 -0.79
CA TYR A 36 -1.48 1.65 0.04
C TYR A 36 -1.31 0.56 1.09
N HIS A 37 -2.30 0.36 1.97
CA HIS A 37 -2.17 -0.55 3.11
C HIS A 37 -1.96 -2.01 2.73
N TYR A 38 -2.50 -2.46 1.59
CA TYR A 38 -2.32 -3.84 1.13
C TYR A 38 -1.32 -3.97 -0.02
N GLY A 39 -0.66 -2.87 -0.40
CA GLY A 39 0.31 -2.87 -1.47
C GLY A 39 -0.26 -3.36 -2.80
N LEU A 40 -1.52 -3.03 -3.13
CA LEU A 40 -2.17 -3.50 -4.34
C LEU A 40 -1.57 -2.88 -5.61
N ARG A 41 -1.57 -3.66 -6.69
CA ARG A 41 -1.47 -3.09 -8.03
C ARG A 41 -2.81 -2.45 -8.41
N ALA A 42 -2.80 -1.44 -9.29
CA ALA A 42 -4.05 -0.83 -9.76
C ALA A 42 -5.02 -1.88 -10.36
N SER A 43 -4.48 -2.86 -11.11
CA SER A 43 -5.27 -3.98 -11.65
C SER A 43 -5.78 -4.95 -10.58
N GLU A 44 -5.14 -5.06 -9.42
CA GLU A 44 -5.64 -5.87 -8.30
C GLU A 44 -6.77 -5.13 -7.57
N ALA A 45 -6.67 -3.80 -7.46
CA ALA A 45 -7.74 -2.99 -6.87
C ALA A 45 -9.04 -3.05 -7.68
N THR A 46 -8.97 -3.24 -9.01
CA THR A 46 -10.18 -3.42 -9.85
C THR A 46 -10.86 -4.78 -9.68
N LEU A 47 -10.20 -5.75 -9.07
CA LEU A 47 -10.78 -7.08 -8.82
C LEU A 47 -11.59 -7.15 -7.52
N LEU A 48 -11.39 -6.17 -6.61
CA LEU A 48 -12.05 -6.18 -5.32
C LEU A 48 -13.57 -6.05 -5.46
N ARG A 49 -14.28 -6.90 -4.72
CA ARG A 49 -15.72 -6.97 -4.65
C ARG A 49 -16.23 -6.56 -3.26
N LEU A 50 -17.52 -6.27 -3.14
CA LEU A 50 -18.14 -6.00 -1.84
C LEU A 50 -17.99 -7.18 -0.88
N GLU A 51 -18.14 -8.40 -1.38
CA GLU A 51 -17.99 -9.65 -0.62
C GLU A 51 -16.58 -9.89 -0.06
N ASP A 52 -15.55 -9.22 -0.65
CA ASP A 52 -14.18 -9.32 -0.16
C ASP A 52 -13.94 -8.54 1.14
N VAL A 53 -14.90 -7.68 1.55
CA VAL A 53 -14.75 -6.82 2.72
C VAL A 53 -15.77 -7.19 3.80
N ASP A 54 -15.28 -7.67 4.93
CA ASP A 54 -16.08 -7.89 6.14
C ASP A 54 -15.69 -6.87 7.21
N LEU A 55 -16.46 -5.78 7.26
CA LEU A 55 -16.25 -4.71 8.25
C LEU A 55 -16.51 -5.19 9.67
N ALA A 56 -17.47 -6.12 9.86
CA ALA A 56 -17.86 -6.62 11.17
C ALA A 56 -16.75 -7.49 11.78
N ARG A 57 -16.16 -8.38 10.96
CA ARG A 57 -15.02 -9.22 11.38
C ARG A 57 -13.68 -8.51 11.25
N GLY A 58 -13.63 -7.33 10.64
CA GLY A 58 -12.40 -6.60 10.39
C GLY A 58 -11.45 -7.34 9.45
N ARG A 59 -11.98 -7.90 8.34
CA ARG A 59 -11.23 -8.69 7.37
C ARG A 59 -11.42 -8.19 5.95
N ILE A 60 -10.42 -8.42 5.12
CA ILE A 60 -10.46 -8.18 3.69
C ILE A 60 -9.77 -9.30 2.95
N PHE A 61 -10.39 -9.82 1.89
CA PHE A 61 -9.75 -10.77 0.98
C PHE A 61 -9.02 -10.00 -0.13
N VAL A 62 -7.73 -10.27 -0.30
CA VAL A 62 -6.86 -9.60 -1.27
C VAL A 62 -6.57 -10.53 -2.43
N HIS A 63 -7.05 -10.17 -3.61
CA HIS A 63 -6.74 -10.88 -4.85
C HIS A 63 -5.38 -10.45 -5.40
N ARG A 64 -4.52 -11.42 -5.71
CA ARG A 64 -3.23 -11.19 -6.34
C ARG A 64 -3.20 -11.70 -7.77
N LEU A 65 -2.57 -10.96 -8.64
CA LEU A 65 -2.31 -11.35 -10.02
C LEU A 65 -0.92 -11.97 -10.19
N LYS A 66 -0.68 -12.60 -11.35
CA LYS A 66 0.61 -13.17 -11.75
C LYS A 66 1.15 -14.23 -10.77
N GLY A 67 0.27 -15.12 -10.31
CA GLY A 67 0.63 -16.21 -9.41
C GLY A 67 0.93 -15.78 -7.96
N GLY A 68 0.69 -14.52 -7.59
CA GLY A 68 0.86 -14.05 -6.22
C GLY A 68 -0.12 -14.69 -5.24
N HIS A 69 0.25 -14.78 -3.95
CA HIS A 69 -0.57 -15.40 -2.91
C HIS A 69 -1.75 -14.50 -2.53
N SER A 70 -2.95 -14.87 -3.03
CA SER A 70 -4.22 -14.28 -2.59
C SER A 70 -4.62 -14.82 -1.22
N GLY A 71 -5.36 -14.03 -0.44
CA GLY A 71 -5.83 -14.48 0.87
C GLY A 71 -6.45 -13.40 1.71
N GLU A 72 -7.05 -13.82 2.82
CA GLU A 72 -7.65 -12.96 3.80
C GLU A 72 -6.58 -12.25 4.64
N ARG A 73 -6.77 -10.95 4.90
CA ARG A 73 -5.88 -10.10 5.70
C ARG A 73 -6.70 -9.34 6.75
N PRO A 74 -6.11 -8.99 7.91
CA PRO A 74 -6.73 -8.06 8.84
C PRO A 74 -6.99 -6.71 8.17
N LEU A 75 -8.15 -6.12 8.47
CA LEU A 75 -8.52 -4.82 7.94
C LEU A 75 -7.89 -3.71 8.80
N PHE A 76 -7.04 -2.88 8.21
CA PHE A 76 -6.45 -1.72 8.89
C PHE A 76 -7.55 -0.76 9.33
N LYS A 77 -7.52 -0.29 10.58
CA LYS A 77 -8.56 0.59 11.16
C LYS A 77 -8.83 1.84 10.31
N SER A 78 -7.79 2.45 9.72
CA SER A 78 -7.93 3.61 8.84
C SER A 78 -8.60 3.25 7.51
N THR A 79 -8.28 2.10 6.92
CA THR A 79 -8.96 1.59 5.72
C THR A 79 -10.41 1.23 6.02
N ALA A 80 -10.69 0.59 7.18
CA ALA A 80 -12.06 0.27 7.59
C ALA A 80 -12.93 1.54 7.67
N ARG A 81 -12.43 2.59 8.34
CA ARG A 81 -13.15 3.88 8.42
C ARG A 81 -13.38 4.53 7.05
N ALA A 82 -12.39 4.47 6.16
CA ALA A 82 -12.52 5.02 4.81
C ALA A 82 -13.54 4.22 3.98
N LEU A 83 -13.50 2.89 4.05
CA LEU A 83 -14.46 2.00 3.40
C LEU A 83 -15.88 2.22 3.94
N GLN A 84 -16.05 2.30 5.25
CA GLN A 84 -17.34 2.56 5.87
C GLN A 84 -17.97 3.85 5.33
N LYS A 85 -17.23 4.97 5.37
CA LYS A 85 -17.70 6.26 4.81
C LYS A 85 -18.04 6.18 3.33
N TYR A 86 -17.28 5.42 2.56
CA TYR A 86 -17.58 5.25 1.15
C TYR A 86 -18.84 4.39 0.94
N LEU A 87 -18.99 3.29 1.67
CA LEU A 87 -20.13 2.39 1.54
C LEU A 87 -21.46 3.04 1.94
N GLU A 88 -21.45 4.01 2.86
CA GLU A 88 -22.64 4.81 3.22
C GLU A 88 -23.21 5.62 2.04
N VAL A 89 -22.36 6.04 1.10
CA VAL A 89 -22.77 6.86 -0.06
C VAL A 89 -22.75 6.11 -1.39
N ARG A 90 -22.21 4.87 -1.38
CA ARG A 90 -22.10 4.05 -2.56
C ARG A 90 -23.47 3.49 -2.96
N GLN A 91 -23.81 3.60 -4.25
CA GLN A 91 -25.03 2.96 -4.77
C GLN A 91 -24.78 1.45 -5.02
N PRO A 92 -25.66 0.56 -4.53
CA PRO A 92 -25.43 -0.90 -4.53
C PRO A 92 -25.77 -1.59 -5.85
N THR A 93 -25.42 -0.99 -6.99
CA THR A 93 -25.81 -1.49 -8.32
C THR A 93 -24.79 -2.45 -8.97
N ASP A 94 -23.62 -2.58 -8.41
CA ASP A 94 -22.49 -3.33 -8.99
C ASP A 94 -21.78 -4.15 -7.90
N PRO A 95 -21.41 -5.43 -8.13
CA PRO A 95 -20.68 -6.22 -7.16
C PRO A 95 -19.23 -5.71 -6.91
N ALA A 96 -18.66 -4.91 -7.81
CA ALA A 96 -17.32 -4.35 -7.63
C ALA A 96 -17.26 -3.42 -6.42
N LEU A 97 -16.20 -3.52 -5.60
CA LEU A 97 -16.04 -2.65 -4.43
C LEU A 97 -15.96 -1.17 -4.83
N PHE A 98 -15.14 -0.84 -5.81
CA PHE A 98 -14.94 0.53 -6.28
C PHE A 98 -15.58 0.76 -7.64
N THR A 99 -16.58 1.62 -7.68
CA THR A 99 -17.37 1.91 -8.89
C THR A 99 -17.14 3.33 -9.39
N GLY A 100 -17.26 3.51 -10.70
CA GLY A 100 -17.32 4.79 -11.39
C GLY A 100 -18.73 5.05 -11.92
N ARG A 101 -18.87 6.02 -12.83
CA ARG A 101 -20.15 6.35 -13.47
C ARG A 101 -20.69 5.24 -14.37
N GLN A 102 -19.83 4.40 -14.91
CA GLN A 102 -20.14 3.34 -15.88
C GLN A 102 -19.84 1.93 -15.35
N GLY A 103 -19.97 1.71 -14.03
CA GLY A 103 -19.66 0.43 -13.38
C GLY A 103 -18.27 0.43 -12.74
N ASN A 104 -17.58 -0.72 -12.78
CA ASN A 104 -16.28 -0.91 -12.11
C ASN A 104 -15.23 0.11 -12.54
N LEU A 105 -14.40 0.58 -11.61
CA LEU A 105 -13.26 1.46 -11.92
C LEU A 105 -12.23 0.71 -12.78
N THR A 106 -11.83 1.33 -13.89
CA THR A 106 -10.74 0.80 -14.70
C THR A 106 -9.36 1.15 -14.11
N ARG A 107 -8.35 0.37 -14.46
CA ARG A 107 -6.96 0.63 -14.10
C ARG A 107 -6.51 2.03 -14.54
N GLU A 108 -6.88 2.43 -15.74
CA GLU A 108 -6.57 3.74 -16.33
C GLU A 108 -7.19 4.87 -15.51
N ARG A 109 -8.45 4.69 -15.07
CA ARG A 109 -9.13 5.67 -14.21
C ARG A 109 -8.44 5.81 -12.86
N ILE A 110 -8.00 4.72 -12.25
CA ILE A 110 -7.22 4.74 -11.00
C ILE A 110 -5.92 5.54 -11.20
N HIS A 111 -5.21 5.35 -12.31
CA HIS A 111 -4.02 6.13 -12.64
C HIS A 111 -4.31 7.63 -12.79
N GLN A 112 -5.40 8.01 -13.48
CA GLN A 112 -5.81 9.39 -13.65
C GLN A 112 -6.16 10.05 -12.31
N LEU A 113 -6.91 9.35 -11.46
CA LEU A 113 -7.26 9.82 -10.12
C LEU A 113 -6.01 10.04 -9.26
N PHE A 114 -5.07 9.09 -9.26
CA PHE A 114 -3.80 9.26 -8.54
C PHE A 114 -3.06 10.50 -9.02
N LYS A 115 -2.91 10.69 -10.33
CA LYS A 115 -2.21 11.87 -10.89
C LYS A 115 -2.86 13.18 -10.47
N ARG A 116 -4.19 13.25 -10.49
CA ARG A 116 -4.94 14.42 -10.03
C ARG A 116 -4.65 14.77 -8.58
N TYR A 117 -4.67 13.78 -7.67
CA TYR A 117 -4.37 14.02 -6.25
C TYR A 117 -2.89 14.27 -5.98
N ALA A 118 -1.99 13.59 -6.68
CA ALA A 118 -0.56 13.86 -6.60
C ALA A 118 -0.22 15.31 -7.00
N GLN A 119 -0.85 15.81 -8.06
CA GLN A 119 -0.72 17.21 -8.47
C GLN A 119 -1.28 18.17 -7.42
N LYS A 120 -2.48 17.89 -6.85
CA LYS A 120 -3.04 18.70 -5.75
C LYS A 120 -2.15 18.73 -4.51
N ALA A 121 -1.45 17.64 -4.23
CA ALA A 121 -0.49 17.52 -3.15
C ALA A 121 0.87 18.17 -3.46
N GLY A 122 1.06 18.80 -4.63
CA GLY A 122 2.35 19.35 -5.04
C GLY A 122 3.45 18.30 -5.23
N LEU A 123 3.08 17.03 -5.41
CA LEU A 123 4.04 15.94 -5.60
C LEU A 123 4.60 15.93 -7.03
N ASN A 124 5.83 15.45 -7.17
CA ASN A 124 6.49 15.36 -8.48
C ASN A 124 5.64 14.55 -9.48
N SER A 125 5.48 15.08 -10.69
CA SER A 125 4.69 14.49 -11.77
C SER A 125 5.17 13.09 -12.22
N SER A 126 6.39 12.73 -11.88
CA SER A 126 6.96 11.41 -12.17
C SER A 126 6.39 10.28 -11.28
N PHE A 127 5.70 10.61 -10.17
CA PHE A 127 5.03 9.59 -9.36
C PHE A 127 3.83 9.00 -10.11
N ALA A 128 3.60 7.72 -9.91
CA ALA A 128 2.47 6.95 -10.44
C ALA A 128 1.84 6.14 -9.31
N VAL A 129 0.62 5.64 -9.48
CA VAL A 129 -0.11 4.92 -8.42
C VAL A 129 0.68 3.76 -7.82
N ARG A 130 1.55 3.10 -8.58
CA ARG A 130 2.44 2.05 -8.06
C ARG A 130 3.39 2.53 -6.95
N CYS A 131 3.63 3.85 -6.85
CA CYS A 131 4.42 4.42 -5.77
C CYS A 131 3.82 4.12 -4.40
N LEU A 132 2.48 4.05 -4.26
CA LEU A 132 1.81 3.68 -3.01
C LEU A 132 2.21 2.28 -2.55
N ARG A 133 2.31 1.32 -3.48
CA ARG A 133 2.80 -0.04 -3.19
C ARG A 133 4.28 -0.04 -2.81
N HIS A 134 5.09 0.77 -3.48
CA HIS A 134 6.50 0.91 -3.11
C HIS A 134 6.65 1.59 -1.74
N SER A 135 5.79 2.58 -1.45
CA SER A 135 5.78 3.28 -0.17
C SER A 135 5.48 2.34 1.00
N ILE A 136 4.41 1.54 0.93
CA ILE A 136 4.10 0.62 2.04
C ILE A 136 5.22 -0.41 2.24
N ALA A 137 5.81 -0.93 1.16
CA ALA A 137 6.93 -1.86 1.26
C ALA A 137 8.12 -1.25 2.01
N THR A 138 8.50 -0.02 1.65
CA THR A 138 9.58 0.72 2.31
C THR A 138 9.22 1.06 3.76
N HIS A 139 7.99 1.56 4.01
CA HIS A 139 7.55 1.93 5.35
C HIS A 139 7.45 0.74 6.31
N LEU A 140 7.10 -0.46 5.82
CA LEU A 140 7.09 -1.68 6.62
C LEU A 140 8.52 -2.09 7.01
N LEU A 141 9.47 -2.02 6.07
CA LEU A 141 10.89 -2.29 6.38
C LEU A 141 11.45 -1.25 7.36
N GLU A 142 11.14 0.03 7.18
CA GLU A 142 11.52 1.11 8.11
C GLU A 142 10.91 0.93 9.51
N ALA A 143 9.71 0.31 9.58
CA ALA A 143 9.06 -0.05 10.84
C ALA A 143 9.61 -1.34 11.47
N GLY A 144 10.67 -1.93 10.91
CA GLY A 144 11.33 -3.10 11.46
C GLY A 144 10.77 -4.44 11.00
N MET A 145 9.79 -4.47 10.09
CA MET A 145 9.25 -5.74 9.59
C MET A 145 10.29 -6.51 8.75
N GLY A 146 10.31 -7.85 8.88
CA GLY A 146 11.16 -8.73 8.09
C GLY A 146 10.86 -8.67 6.60
N ILE A 147 11.87 -8.95 5.77
CA ILE A 147 11.72 -8.95 4.31
C ILE A 147 10.72 -10.01 3.84
N GLU A 148 10.67 -11.15 4.54
CA GLU A 148 9.73 -12.24 4.28
C GLU A 148 8.28 -11.80 4.53
N PHE A 149 8.06 -11.04 5.62
CA PHE A 149 6.74 -10.45 5.88
C PHE A 149 6.34 -9.49 4.77
N VAL A 150 7.25 -8.62 4.32
CA VAL A 150 6.97 -7.67 3.23
C VAL A 150 6.73 -8.41 1.92
N GLN A 151 7.45 -9.51 1.66
CA GLN A 151 7.22 -10.38 0.51
C GLN A 151 5.80 -10.96 0.51
N ASP A 152 5.37 -11.58 1.63
CA ASP A 152 4.01 -12.12 1.78
C ASP A 152 2.96 -11.02 1.67
N HIS A 153 3.16 -9.91 2.37
CA HIS A 153 2.24 -8.76 2.35
C HIS A 153 2.00 -8.23 0.93
N LEU A 154 3.04 -8.16 0.12
CA LEU A 154 2.94 -7.76 -1.29
C LEU A 154 2.45 -8.88 -2.21
N GLY A 155 2.47 -10.13 -1.76
CA GLY A 155 2.16 -11.30 -2.58
C GLY A 155 3.22 -11.52 -3.66
N HIS A 156 4.50 -11.32 -3.37
CA HIS A 156 5.59 -11.60 -4.29
C HIS A 156 6.00 -13.07 -4.19
N VAL A 157 5.84 -13.82 -5.29
CA VAL A 157 6.32 -15.20 -5.40
C VAL A 157 7.85 -15.25 -5.31
N ASN A 158 8.54 -14.33 -6.01
CA ASN A 158 9.99 -14.25 -5.99
C ASN A 158 10.47 -13.15 -5.04
N ILE A 159 11.29 -13.53 -4.05
CA ILE A 159 11.86 -12.61 -3.06
C ILE A 159 12.72 -11.51 -3.69
N GLN A 160 13.34 -11.76 -4.85
CA GLN A 160 14.13 -10.76 -5.58
C GLN A 160 13.32 -9.49 -5.86
N ASN A 161 12.00 -9.63 -6.07
CA ASN A 161 11.08 -8.50 -6.26
C ASN A 161 10.88 -7.68 -4.98
N THR A 162 11.28 -8.19 -3.81
CA THR A 162 11.17 -7.52 -2.51
C THR A 162 12.54 -7.00 -2.04
N LEU A 163 13.64 -7.68 -2.38
CA LEU A 163 14.99 -7.27 -2.02
C LEU A 163 15.38 -5.88 -2.54
N ILE A 164 14.72 -5.42 -3.60
CA ILE A 164 14.91 -4.06 -4.11
C ILE A 164 14.60 -2.99 -3.06
N TYR A 165 13.69 -3.26 -2.12
CA TYR A 165 13.33 -2.33 -1.03
C TYR A 165 14.33 -2.39 0.14
N ALA A 166 14.94 -3.54 0.39
CA ALA A 166 15.93 -3.69 1.46
C ALA A 166 17.14 -2.75 1.29
N LYS A 167 17.46 -2.40 0.04
CA LYS A 167 18.54 -1.45 -0.27
C LYS A 167 18.18 0.02 0.02
N LEU A 168 16.92 0.31 0.34
CA LEU A 168 16.43 1.67 0.62
C LEU A 168 16.48 2.02 2.12
N THR A 169 16.72 1.04 3.01
CA THR A 169 16.59 1.21 4.46
C THR A 169 17.93 1.08 5.18
N ASP A 170 18.81 2.09 5.08
CA ASP A 170 20.08 2.11 5.83
C ASP A 170 19.86 2.20 7.35
N ARG A 171 18.81 2.90 7.81
CA ARG A 171 18.45 3.01 9.24
C ARG A 171 18.28 1.66 9.95
N ARG A 172 17.78 0.63 9.27
CA ARG A 172 17.58 -0.69 9.87
C ARG A 172 18.90 -1.38 10.17
N ARG A 173 19.93 -1.17 9.37
CA ARG A 173 21.24 -1.76 9.62
C ARG A 173 21.81 -1.26 10.95
N GLU A 174 21.79 0.05 11.18
CA GLU A 174 22.25 0.67 12.43
C GLU A 174 21.45 0.18 13.63
N GLU A 175 20.12 0.04 13.49
CA GLU A 175 19.25 -0.48 14.55
C GLU A 175 19.57 -1.95 14.88
N ILE A 176 19.77 -2.80 13.87
CA ILE A 176 20.15 -4.20 14.07
C ILE A 176 21.50 -4.30 14.77
N TYR A 177 22.49 -3.52 14.36
CA TYR A 177 23.82 -3.53 15.02
C TYR A 177 23.72 -3.10 16.48
N ARG A 178 22.91 -2.08 16.80
CA ARG A 178 22.66 -1.66 18.17
C ARG A 178 21.99 -2.76 19.00
N GLN A 179 20.97 -3.43 18.44
CA GLN A 179 20.31 -4.57 19.11
C GLN A 179 21.26 -5.75 19.33
N LEU A 180 22.16 -6.02 18.37
CA LEU A 180 23.18 -7.05 18.52
C LEU A 180 24.20 -6.72 19.63
N GLU A 181 24.60 -5.45 19.76
CA GLU A 181 25.49 -4.99 20.84
C GLU A 181 24.84 -5.15 22.22
N GLU A 182 23.52 -5.00 22.31
CA GLU A 182 22.76 -5.15 23.56
C GLU A 182 22.35 -6.61 23.82
N SER A 183 22.46 -7.52 22.85
CA SER A 183 22.04 -8.91 22.97
C SER A 183 22.95 -9.71 23.91
N PRO A 184 22.40 -10.42 24.91
CA PRO A 184 23.18 -11.30 25.78
C PRO A 184 23.70 -12.57 25.06
N GLU A 185 23.14 -12.88 23.87
CA GLU A 185 23.52 -14.05 23.06
C GLU A 185 24.77 -13.80 22.23
N ILE A 186 25.21 -12.54 22.10
CA ILE A 186 26.44 -12.17 21.40
C ILE A 186 27.59 -12.06 22.42
N VAL A 187 28.61 -12.92 22.28
CA VAL A 187 29.78 -12.88 23.13
C VAL A 187 30.54 -11.57 22.90
N ARG A 188 30.72 -10.79 23.95
CA ARG A 188 31.59 -9.60 23.96
C ARG A 188 33.03 -10.03 24.11
N VAL A 189 33.89 -9.71 23.19
CA VAL A 189 35.35 -9.93 23.25
C VAL A 189 36.06 -8.67 23.71
#